data_cfc2ef7fed9732e993d7c542b83b693c
#
_entry.id   cfc2ef7fed9732e993d7c542b83b693c
#
_cell.length_a   1.000
_cell.length_b   1.000
_cell.length_c   1.000
_cell.angle_alpha   90.00
_cell.angle_beta   90.00
_cell.angle_gamma   90.00
#
_symmetry.space_group_name_H-M   'P 1'
#
loop_
_entity.id
_entity.type
_entity.pdbx_description
1 polymer ?
#
loop_
_entity_poly.entity_id
_entity_poly.type
_entity_poly.pdbx_seq_one_letter_code
_entity_poly.pdbx_strand_id
1 'polypeptide(L)'
;MIDFFATWCGPCVLLASELEKVKAELGESVRIVKVDTDEEATLSTQLQIQGLPTLVFVGTDMEKPALRTEGMLPAEMVKNIISNEL
;
A
#
# COMPACT_ATOMS: atom_id res chain seq x y z
N MET A 1 1.28 5.83 2.90
CA MET A 1 1.14 4.44 2.42
C MET A 1 1.49 4.36 0.94
N ILE A 2 2.27 3.38 0.59
CA ILE A 2 2.70 3.18 -0.80
C ILE A 2 2.13 1.86 -1.30
N ASP A 3 1.47 1.90 -2.47
CA ASP A 3 0.88 0.74 -3.12
C ASP A 3 1.72 0.37 -4.34
N PHE A 4 2.48 -0.72 -4.23
CA PHE A 4 3.25 -1.27 -5.35
C PHE A 4 2.36 -2.24 -6.11
N PHE A 5 2.11 -1.96 -7.37
CA PHE A 5 1.18 -2.70 -8.20
C PHE A 5 1.72 -2.94 -9.60
N ALA A 6 1.00 -3.73 -10.37
CA ALA A 6 1.19 -3.85 -11.82
C ALA A 6 -0.17 -3.87 -12.50
N THR A 7 -0.23 -3.37 -13.72
CA THR A 7 -1.50 -3.27 -14.45
C THR A 7 -2.11 -4.62 -14.81
N TRP A 8 -1.28 -5.66 -14.90
CA TRP A 8 -1.71 -7.03 -15.22
C TRP A 8 -2.10 -7.84 -13.98
N CYS A 9 -1.95 -7.30 -12.81
CA CYS A 9 -2.16 -8.01 -11.54
C CYS A 9 -3.62 -7.92 -11.11
N GLY A 10 -4.35 -9.05 -11.13
CA GLY A 10 -5.75 -9.11 -10.72
C GLY A 10 -5.99 -8.67 -9.28
N PRO A 11 -5.28 -9.21 -8.29
CA PRO A 11 -5.42 -8.76 -6.89
C PRO A 11 -5.13 -7.29 -6.68
N CYS A 12 -4.25 -6.69 -7.51
CA CYS A 12 -3.97 -5.26 -7.45
C CYS A 12 -5.21 -4.43 -7.81
N VAL A 13 -6.00 -4.90 -8.77
CA VAL A 13 -7.25 -4.22 -9.16
C VAL A 13 -8.25 -4.26 -8.01
N LEU A 14 -8.36 -5.40 -7.33
CA LEU A 14 -9.25 -5.53 -6.18
C LEU A 14 -8.82 -4.62 -5.04
N LEU A 15 -7.52 -4.55 -4.77
CA LEU A 15 -6.98 -3.66 -3.75
C LEU A 15 -7.25 -2.21 -4.07
N ALA A 16 -7.13 -1.79 -5.33
CA ALA A 16 -7.41 -0.42 -5.73
C ALA A 16 -8.80 0.02 -5.30
N SER A 17 -9.79 -0.84 -5.48
CA SER A 17 -11.17 -0.56 -5.05
C SER A 17 -11.27 -0.41 -3.52
N GLU A 18 -10.56 -1.26 -2.76
CA GLU A 18 -10.55 -1.16 -1.30
C GLU A 18 -9.84 0.11 -0.83
N LEU A 19 -8.76 0.52 -1.49
CA LEU A 19 -8.05 1.75 -1.15
C LEU A 19 -8.88 3.00 -1.44
N GLU A 20 -9.77 2.96 -2.43
CA GLU A 20 -10.72 4.05 -2.65
C GLU A 20 -11.64 4.23 -1.45
N LYS A 21 -12.10 3.14 -0.84
CA LYS A 21 -12.91 3.19 0.38
C LYS A 21 -12.12 3.79 1.55
N VAL A 22 -10.88 3.38 1.70
CA VAL A 22 -10.00 3.93 2.74
C VAL A 22 -9.83 5.44 2.55
N LYS A 23 -9.55 5.88 1.34
CA LYS A 23 -9.38 7.31 1.05
C LYS A 23 -10.66 8.10 1.29
N ALA A 24 -11.82 7.53 0.92
CA ALA A 24 -13.11 8.18 1.15
C ALA A 24 -13.39 8.39 2.64
N GLU A 25 -13.01 7.44 3.50
CA GLU A 25 -13.24 7.55 4.94
C GLU A 25 -12.20 8.38 5.67
N LEU A 26 -10.92 8.23 5.31
CA LEU A 26 -9.83 8.88 6.04
C LEU A 26 -9.43 10.24 5.45
N GLY A 27 -9.77 10.48 4.19
CA GLY A 27 -9.52 11.77 3.54
C GLY A 27 -8.05 12.19 3.63
N GLU A 28 -7.84 13.39 4.17
CA GLU A 28 -6.51 13.97 4.30
C GLU A 28 -5.63 13.29 5.37
N SER A 29 -6.22 12.41 6.18
CA SER A 29 -5.49 11.69 7.23
C SER A 29 -4.55 10.64 6.66
N VAL A 30 -4.72 10.25 5.41
CA VAL A 30 -3.86 9.27 4.75
C VAL A 30 -3.43 9.77 3.38
N ARG A 31 -2.17 9.53 3.07
CA ARG A 31 -1.63 9.79 1.74
C ARG A 31 -1.34 8.46 1.08
N ILE A 32 -1.91 8.24 -0.09
CA ILE A 32 -1.72 7.00 -0.85
C ILE A 32 -0.92 7.34 -2.10
N VAL A 33 0.27 6.73 -2.22
CA VAL A 33 1.14 6.87 -3.37
C VAL A 33 1.16 5.54 -4.10
N LYS A 34 0.90 5.56 -5.41
CA LYS A 34 0.88 4.34 -6.23
C LYS A 34 2.16 4.26 -7.06
N VAL A 35 2.78 3.09 -7.03
CA VAL A 35 4.02 2.83 -7.80
C VAL A 35 3.79 1.61 -8.68
N ASP A 36 3.85 1.83 -9.99
CA ASP A 36 3.80 0.76 -10.98
C ASP A 36 5.17 0.09 -11.04
N THR A 37 5.24 -1.18 -10.66
CA THR A 37 6.50 -1.91 -10.57
C THR A 37 7.15 -2.15 -11.93
N ASP A 38 6.39 -2.14 -13.01
CA ASP A 38 6.94 -2.26 -14.36
C ASP A 38 7.59 -0.95 -14.82
N GLU A 39 6.99 0.19 -14.49
CA GLU A 39 7.56 1.50 -14.80
C GLU A 39 8.74 1.83 -13.89
N GLU A 40 8.69 1.43 -12.62
CA GLU A 40 9.71 1.69 -11.61
C GLU A 40 10.43 0.41 -11.23
N ALA A 41 10.95 -0.31 -12.24
CA ALA A 41 11.56 -1.62 -12.03
C ALA A 41 12.79 -1.57 -11.12
N THR A 42 13.63 -0.54 -11.27
CA THR A 42 14.84 -0.39 -10.46
C THR A 42 14.49 -0.19 -8.99
N LEU A 43 13.56 0.71 -8.71
CA LEU A 43 13.11 0.97 -7.34
C LEU A 43 12.50 -0.28 -6.72
N SER A 44 11.65 -0.98 -7.48
CA SER A 44 10.98 -2.18 -7.01
C SER A 44 11.97 -3.29 -6.67
N THR A 45 13.01 -3.44 -7.50
CA THR A 45 14.08 -4.40 -7.25
C THR A 45 14.88 -4.02 -6.01
N GLN A 46 15.23 -2.76 -5.86
CA GLN A 46 15.98 -2.27 -4.69
C GLN A 46 15.21 -2.51 -3.39
N LEU A 47 13.90 -2.34 -3.42
CA LEU A 47 13.05 -2.56 -2.26
C LEU A 47 12.61 -4.02 -2.11
N GLN A 48 13.08 -4.89 -2.99
CA GLN A 48 12.77 -6.33 -2.96
C GLN A 48 11.26 -6.60 -2.99
N ILE A 49 10.56 -5.89 -3.87
CA ILE A 49 9.13 -6.12 -4.09
C ILE A 49 8.98 -7.40 -4.89
N GLN A 50 8.39 -8.44 -4.31
CA GLN A 50 8.24 -9.75 -4.93
C GLN A 50 6.79 -10.10 -5.20
N GLY A 51 5.95 -10.06 -4.18
CA GLY A 51 4.52 -10.33 -4.32
C GLY A 51 3.76 -9.06 -4.64
N LEU A 52 2.70 -9.16 -5.43
CA LEU A 52 1.85 -8.02 -5.77
C LEU A 52 0.40 -8.30 -5.40
N PRO A 53 -0.32 -7.31 -4.88
CA PRO A 53 0.18 -5.99 -4.50
C PRO A 53 1.02 -6.04 -3.23
N THR A 54 1.93 -5.09 -3.07
CA THR A 54 2.65 -4.87 -1.81
C THR A 54 2.31 -3.50 -1.29
N LEU A 55 1.86 -3.42 -0.04
CA LEU A 55 1.63 -2.16 0.64
C LEU A 55 2.75 -1.89 1.63
N VAL A 56 3.26 -0.66 1.63
CA VAL A 56 4.22 -0.20 2.61
C VAL A 56 3.57 0.93 3.40
N PHE A 57 3.43 0.72 4.71
CA PHE A 57 2.82 1.67 5.62
C PHE A 57 3.92 2.45 6.34
N VAL A 58 3.92 3.76 6.15
CA VAL A 58 4.90 4.64 6.80
C VAL A 58 4.13 5.66 7.63
N GLY A 59 4.40 5.67 8.92
CA GLY A 59 3.79 6.63 9.83
C GLY A 59 4.61 7.93 9.91
N THR A 60 4.13 8.85 10.73
CA THR A 60 4.81 10.13 10.97
C THR A 60 5.92 10.01 12.00
N ASP A 61 5.91 8.95 12.82
CA ASP A 61 6.95 8.70 13.82
C ASP A 61 8.14 8.02 13.15
N MET A 62 9.21 8.76 13.00
CA MET A 62 10.41 8.29 12.30
C MET A 62 11.14 7.17 13.06
N GLU A 63 10.84 6.96 14.33
CA GLU A 63 11.45 5.89 15.11
C GLU A 63 10.75 4.55 14.91
N LYS A 64 9.51 4.57 14.42
CA LYS A 64 8.80 3.34 14.13
C LYS A 64 9.18 2.81 12.74
N PRO A 65 9.42 1.50 12.61
CA PRO A 65 9.71 0.93 11.29
C PRO A 65 8.48 0.97 10.40
N ALA A 66 8.70 1.02 9.09
CA ALA A 66 7.65 0.86 8.12
C ALA A 66 7.12 -0.58 8.18
N LEU A 67 5.82 -0.74 7.97
CA LEU A 67 5.18 -2.05 7.90
C LEU A 67 4.91 -2.42 6.45
N ARG A 68 4.98 -3.69 6.14
CA ARG A 68 4.87 -4.16 4.78
C ARG A 68 3.94 -5.37 4.73
N THR A 69 2.97 -5.33 3.81
CA THR A 69 2.05 -6.44 3.58
C THR A 69 2.06 -6.84 2.13
N GLU A 70 1.80 -8.10 1.85
CA GLU A 70 1.65 -8.60 0.48
C GLU A 70 0.24 -9.17 0.31
N GLY A 71 -0.31 -9.00 -0.88
CA GLY A 71 -1.64 -9.48 -1.24
C GLY A 71 -2.73 -8.45 -0.98
N MET A 72 -3.93 -8.77 -1.48
CA MET A 72 -5.11 -7.93 -1.31
C MET A 72 -5.54 -7.89 0.15
N LEU A 73 -5.86 -6.71 0.64
CA LEU A 73 -6.41 -6.50 1.99
C LEU A 73 -7.73 -5.76 1.89
N PRO A 74 -8.76 -6.18 2.66
CA PRO A 74 -9.99 -5.40 2.77
C PRO A 74 -9.73 -4.04 3.40
N ALA A 75 -10.57 -3.06 3.06
CA ALA A 75 -10.45 -1.70 3.59
C ALA A 75 -10.37 -1.65 5.12
N GLU A 76 -11.15 -2.49 5.81
CA GLU A 76 -11.15 -2.53 7.28
C GLU A 76 -9.79 -2.90 7.85
N MET A 77 -9.10 -3.86 7.23
CA MET A 77 -7.76 -4.25 7.68
C MET A 77 -6.74 -3.15 7.42
N VAL A 78 -6.83 -2.50 6.26
CA VAL A 78 -5.94 -1.37 5.95
C VAL A 78 -6.14 -0.25 6.98
N LYS A 79 -7.37 0.09 7.27
CA LYS A 79 -7.68 1.13 8.27
C LYS A 79 -7.18 0.75 9.67
N ASN A 80 -7.31 -0.51 10.04
CA ASN A 80 -6.82 -0.99 11.34
C ASN A 80 -5.30 -0.85 11.46
N ILE A 81 -4.56 -1.17 10.40
CA ILE A 81 -3.10 -1.01 10.41
C ILE A 81 -2.74 0.47 10.56
N ILE A 82 -3.41 1.35 9.82
CA ILE A 82 -3.15 2.78 9.91
C ILE A 82 -3.44 3.32 11.31
N SER A 83 -4.54 2.90 11.92
CA SER A 83 -4.96 3.40 13.24
C SER A 83 -4.17 2.82 14.40
N ASN A 84 -3.76 1.55 14.32
CA ASN A 84 -3.24 0.82 15.47
C ASN A 84 -1.74 0.58 15.43
N GLU A 85 -1.14 0.56 14.24
CA GLU A 85 0.26 0.15 14.08
C GLU A 85 1.22 1.28 13.69
N LEU A 86 0.67 2.42 13.27
CA LEU A 86 1.51 3.55 12.85
C LEU A 86 1.61 4.67 13.88
#